data_c223b933b99764695218830b0a5bc545
#
_entry.id   c223b933b99764695218830b0a5bc545
#
_cell.length_a   1.000
_cell.length_b   1.000
_cell.length_c   1.000
_cell.angle_alpha   90.00
_cell.angle_beta   90.00
_cell.angle_gamma   90.00
#
_symmetry.space_group_name_H-M   'P 1'
#
loop_
_entity.id
_entity.type
_entity.pdbx_description
1 polymer ?
#
loop_
_entity_poly.entity_id
_entity_poly.type
_entity_poly.pdbx_seq_one_letter_code
_entity_poly.pdbx_strand_id
1 'polypeptide(L)'
;DETVRRFAALTPAAPDFRIFWDNAYAIHHLYDDRQDQLLEILSECEKAGHPDMVFEFCSTSKVTFAGAGIAAIASSKANLDDMRKSMTIQTIGYDKINQLRHVRYFKDINGVREHMKKHAAIMRPKFEAVLKVLEEELGGLGIGTWTKPNGGYFISFDSMEGCAKAIVAKCKEA
;
A
#
# COMPACT_ATOMS: atom_id res chain seq x y z
N ASP A 1 6.81 -11.02 -5.69
CA ASP A 1 7.72 -10.69 -6.81
C ASP A 1 7.21 -11.22 -8.14
N GLU A 2 6.82 -12.48 -8.23
CA GLU A 2 6.28 -13.07 -9.47
C GLU A 2 5.05 -12.32 -9.98
N THR A 3 4.14 -11.95 -9.10
CA THR A 3 2.93 -11.19 -9.46
C THR A 3 3.28 -9.84 -10.08
N VAL A 4 4.26 -9.11 -9.54
CA VAL A 4 4.71 -7.83 -10.10
C VAL A 4 5.28 -8.03 -11.52
N ARG A 5 6.11 -9.05 -11.72
CA ARG A 5 6.66 -9.38 -13.05
C ARG A 5 5.57 -9.77 -14.04
N ARG A 6 4.56 -10.51 -13.60
CA ARG A 6 3.42 -10.86 -14.45
C ARG A 6 2.61 -9.63 -14.86
N PHE A 7 2.39 -8.67 -13.96
CA PHE A 7 1.78 -7.39 -14.32
C PHE A 7 2.63 -6.61 -15.32
N ALA A 8 3.94 -6.53 -15.09
CA ALA A 8 4.85 -5.83 -15.98
C ALA A 8 4.92 -6.46 -17.40
N ALA A 9 4.75 -7.76 -17.48
CA ALA A 9 4.79 -8.52 -18.74
C ALA A 9 3.44 -8.59 -19.49
N LEU A 10 2.38 -7.94 -18.96
CA LEU A 10 1.08 -7.92 -19.64
C LEU A 10 1.19 -7.30 -21.03
N THR A 11 0.49 -7.91 -21.98
CA THR A 11 0.30 -7.37 -23.34
C THR A 11 -1.18 -7.00 -23.49
N PRO A 12 -1.58 -5.78 -23.08
CA PRO A 12 -2.97 -5.36 -23.11
C PRO A 12 -3.48 -5.23 -24.55
N ALA A 13 -4.76 -5.55 -24.76
CA ALA A 13 -5.41 -5.34 -26.05
C ALA A 13 -5.65 -3.83 -26.35
N ALA A 14 -5.87 -3.03 -25.31
CA ALA A 14 -6.07 -1.60 -25.45
C ALA A 14 -4.70 -0.87 -25.42
N PRO A 15 -4.40 -0.01 -26.39
CA PRO A 15 -3.10 0.68 -26.46
C PRO A 15 -2.92 1.73 -25.35
N ASP A 16 -4.01 2.19 -24.77
CA ASP A 16 -4.06 3.16 -23.68
C ASP A 16 -4.27 2.51 -22.31
N PHE A 17 -4.14 1.20 -22.20
CA PHE A 17 -4.24 0.50 -20.90
C PHE A 17 -3.20 1.03 -19.91
N ARG A 18 -3.63 1.27 -18.68
CA ARG A 18 -2.76 1.71 -17.59
C ARG A 18 -3.06 0.94 -16.32
N ILE A 19 -2.01 0.67 -15.57
CA ILE A 19 -2.08 0.12 -14.22
C ILE A 19 -1.96 1.27 -13.22
N PHE A 20 -2.92 1.40 -12.33
CA PHE A 20 -2.82 2.29 -11.17
C PHE A 20 -2.34 1.47 -9.99
N TRP A 21 -1.08 1.70 -9.61
CA TRP A 21 -0.40 0.98 -8.54
C TRP A 21 -0.43 1.80 -7.26
N ASP A 22 -1.40 1.50 -6.38
CA ASP A 22 -1.54 2.20 -5.09
C ASP A 22 -0.59 1.59 -4.05
N ASN A 23 0.56 2.24 -3.87
CA ASN A 23 1.62 1.81 -2.94
C ASN A 23 1.47 2.47 -1.57
N ALA A 24 0.27 2.43 -1.00
CA ALA A 24 -0.08 3.13 0.24
C ALA A 24 0.63 2.58 1.49
N TYR A 25 1.11 1.34 1.46
CA TYR A 25 1.63 0.64 2.64
C TYR A 25 3.11 0.24 2.55
N ALA A 26 3.85 0.76 1.58
CA ALA A 26 5.23 0.39 1.30
C ALA A 26 6.19 0.43 2.50
N ILE A 27 5.92 1.26 3.49
CA ILE A 27 6.78 1.50 4.66
C ILE A 27 6.13 1.11 5.99
N HIS A 28 5.01 0.39 5.95
CA HIS A 28 4.25 0.01 7.15
C HIS A 28 4.69 -1.36 7.68
N HIS A 29 5.98 -1.55 7.89
CA HIS A 29 6.52 -2.78 8.46
C HIS A 29 6.19 -2.90 9.94
N LEU A 30 5.79 -4.08 10.40
CA LEU A 30 5.53 -4.37 11.81
C LEU A 30 6.80 -4.79 12.55
N TYR A 31 7.80 -5.30 11.82
CA TYR A 31 9.03 -5.86 12.38
C TYR A 31 10.24 -5.24 11.67
N ASP A 32 11.35 -5.09 12.41
CA ASP A 32 12.60 -4.56 11.86
C ASP A 32 13.43 -5.65 11.15
N ASP A 33 13.31 -6.89 11.59
CA ASP A 33 14.10 -8.04 11.15
C ASP A 33 13.46 -8.86 10.03
N ARG A 34 12.20 -8.62 9.71
CA ARG A 34 11.44 -9.31 8.66
C ARG A 34 10.50 -8.34 7.95
N GLN A 35 11.01 -7.73 6.92
CA GLN A 35 10.29 -6.77 6.11
C GLN A 35 10.03 -7.34 4.72
N ASP A 36 8.76 -7.41 4.34
CA ASP A 36 8.40 -7.74 2.97
C ASP A 36 8.71 -6.55 2.07
N GLN A 37 9.36 -6.80 0.94
CA GLN A 37 9.65 -5.81 -0.07
C GLN A 37 9.09 -6.29 -1.41
N LEU A 38 8.29 -5.46 -2.03
CA LEU A 38 7.83 -5.70 -3.40
C LEU A 38 8.89 -5.23 -4.39
N LEU A 39 8.94 -5.88 -5.54
CA LEU A 39 9.69 -5.34 -6.67
C LEU A 39 9.10 -4.00 -7.08
N GLU A 40 9.97 -3.10 -7.49
CA GLU A 40 9.55 -1.78 -7.96
C GLU A 40 8.93 -1.93 -9.36
N ILE A 41 7.63 -1.65 -9.47
CA ILE A 41 6.80 -1.95 -10.63
C ILE A 41 7.21 -1.14 -11.88
N LEU A 42 7.65 0.10 -11.71
CA LEU A 42 8.07 0.96 -12.83
C LEU A 42 9.31 0.37 -13.49
N SER A 43 10.30 -0.04 -12.70
CA SER A 43 11.52 -0.70 -13.21
C SER A 43 11.23 -2.03 -13.89
N GLU A 44 10.30 -2.82 -13.37
CA GLU A 44 9.92 -4.08 -13.98
C GLU A 44 9.17 -3.84 -15.31
N CYS A 45 8.32 -2.83 -15.38
CA CYS A 45 7.67 -2.45 -16.65
C CYS A 45 8.67 -1.90 -17.67
N GLU A 46 9.66 -1.12 -17.25
CA GLU A 46 10.73 -0.66 -18.15
C GLU A 46 11.52 -1.82 -18.73
N LYS A 47 11.93 -2.80 -17.88
CA LYS A 47 12.60 -4.03 -18.32
C LYS A 47 11.76 -4.87 -19.28
N ALA A 48 10.44 -4.87 -19.11
CA ALA A 48 9.50 -5.58 -19.98
C ALA A 48 9.18 -4.83 -21.29
N GLY A 49 9.70 -3.62 -21.47
CA GLY A 49 9.44 -2.80 -22.66
C GLY A 49 8.15 -2.00 -22.62
N HIS A 50 7.54 -1.84 -21.44
CA HIS A 50 6.28 -1.13 -21.21
C HIS A 50 6.42 0.05 -20.23
N PRO A 51 7.36 1.02 -20.46
CA PRO A 51 7.68 2.08 -19.51
C PRO A 51 6.49 2.99 -19.18
N ASP A 52 5.51 3.10 -20.08
CA ASP A 52 4.34 4.00 -19.91
C ASP A 52 3.12 3.30 -19.29
N MET A 53 3.24 2.02 -18.91
CA MET A 53 2.07 1.24 -18.52
C MET A 53 1.58 1.54 -17.10
N VAL A 54 2.41 2.12 -16.22
CA VAL A 54 2.10 2.26 -14.79
C VAL A 54 2.09 3.70 -14.33
N PHE A 55 1.08 4.03 -13.52
CA PHE A 55 1.10 5.16 -12.58
C PHE A 55 1.20 4.59 -11.16
N GLU A 56 2.27 4.90 -10.46
CA GLU A 56 2.44 4.53 -9.06
C GLU A 56 2.08 5.69 -8.15
N PHE A 57 1.30 5.40 -7.12
CA PHE A 57 0.79 6.38 -6.17
C PHE A 57 1.26 6.06 -4.76
N CYS A 58 1.61 7.08 -4.01
CA CYS A 58 1.81 6.97 -2.57
C CYS A 58 1.29 8.21 -1.84
N SER A 59 1.01 8.05 -0.55
CA SER A 59 0.60 9.17 0.30
C SER A 59 1.02 8.97 1.74
N THR A 60 1.05 10.07 2.49
CA THR A 60 1.28 10.04 3.94
C THR A 60 -0.02 9.98 4.75
N SER A 61 -1.16 9.71 4.12
CA SER A 61 -2.47 9.65 4.79
C SER A 61 -2.51 8.67 5.96
N LYS A 62 -1.75 7.57 5.86
CA LYS A 62 -1.63 6.54 6.90
C LYS A 62 -0.29 6.60 7.66
N VAL A 63 0.54 7.60 7.36
CA VAL A 63 1.84 7.85 8.00
C VAL A 63 1.73 8.99 8.99
N THR A 64 1.02 10.08 8.62
CA THR A 64 0.81 11.26 9.46
C THR A 64 -0.68 11.43 9.79
N PHE A 65 -1.40 12.25 9.02
CA PHE A 65 -2.81 12.51 9.24
C PHE A 65 -3.61 12.34 7.95
N ALA A 66 -4.68 11.57 8.01
CA ALA A 66 -5.67 11.55 6.95
C ALA A 66 -6.25 12.96 6.72
N GLY A 67 -6.37 13.38 5.47
CA GLY A 67 -6.86 14.74 5.11
C GLY A 67 -5.84 15.87 5.28
N ALA A 68 -4.68 15.61 5.89
CA ALA A 68 -3.58 16.57 6.03
C ALA A 68 -2.23 15.96 5.56
N GLY A 69 -2.30 14.92 4.77
CA GLY A 69 -1.15 14.25 4.17
C GLY A 69 -0.64 14.95 2.92
N ILE A 70 0.47 14.45 2.42
CA ILE A 70 0.98 14.73 1.07
C ILE A 70 0.93 13.45 0.25
N ALA A 71 0.86 13.59 -1.07
CA ALA A 71 0.87 12.47 -2.00
C ALA A 71 1.89 12.71 -3.10
N ALA A 72 2.32 11.61 -3.74
CA ALA A 72 3.17 11.65 -4.90
C ALA A 72 2.69 10.63 -5.95
N ILE A 73 2.98 10.96 -7.21
CA ILE A 73 2.78 10.08 -8.35
C ILE A 73 4.13 9.89 -9.01
N ALA A 74 4.46 8.66 -9.32
CA ALA A 74 5.59 8.29 -10.15
C ALA A 74 5.09 7.58 -11.42
N SER A 75 5.73 7.87 -12.55
CA SER A 75 5.45 7.25 -13.83
C SER A 75 6.55 7.61 -14.82
N SER A 76 6.44 7.14 -16.07
CA SER A 76 7.34 7.58 -17.15
C SER A 76 7.26 9.09 -17.37
N LYS A 77 8.31 9.63 -17.96
CA LYS A 77 8.35 11.06 -18.33
C LYS A 77 7.18 11.44 -19.25
N ALA A 78 6.84 10.59 -20.21
CA ALA A 78 5.75 10.85 -21.17
C ALA A 78 4.40 10.97 -20.43
N ASN A 79 4.09 10.04 -19.55
CA ASN A 79 2.87 10.07 -18.73
C ASN A 79 2.82 11.32 -17.82
N LEU A 80 3.92 11.66 -17.15
CA LEU A 80 3.97 12.80 -16.26
C LEU A 80 3.84 14.14 -17.03
N ASP A 81 4.45 14.24 -18.21
CA ASP A 81 4.34 15.44 -19.05
C ASP A 81 2.90 15.64 -19.55
N ASP A 82 2.19 14.55 -19.86
CA ASP A 82 0.77 14.62 -20.23
C ASP A 82 -0.11 15.01 -19.05
N MET A 83 0.06 14.37 -17.90
CA MET A 83 -0.67 14.72 -16.66
C MET A 83 -0.50 16.19 -16.28
N ARG A 84 0.71 16.73 -16.38
CA ARG A 84 1.01 18.12 -16.01
C ARG A 84 0.18 19.13 -16.81
N LYS A 85 -0.17 18.84 -18.06
CA LYS A 85 -1.03 19.71 -18.88
C LYS A 85 -2.39 19.97 -18.21
N SER A 86 -2.99 18.93 -17.64
CA SER A 86 -4.26 19.04 -16.91
C SER A 86 -4.08 19.59 -15.50
N MET A 87 -3.06 19.12 -14.79
CA MET A 87 -2.81 19.51 -13.40
C MET A 87 -2.52 21.00 -13.25
N THR A 88 -1.81 21.60 -14.19
CA THR A 88 -1.52 23.07 -14.17
C THR A 88 -2.76 23.92 -14.36
N ILE A 89 -3.81 23.39 -14.97
CA ILE A 89 -5.10 24.08 -15.13
C ILE A 89 -5.96 23.87 -13.88
N GLN A 90 -5.96 22.67 -13.31
CA GLN A 90 -6.75 22.33 -12.11
C GLN A 90 -6.26 23.04 -10.86
N THR A 91 -4.95 23.22 -10.72
CA THR A 91 -4.32 23.75 -9.52
C THR A 91 -3.08 24.56 -9.89
N ILE A 92 -3.05 25.84 -9.51
CA ILE A 92 -1.90 26.74 -9.70
C ILE A 92 -0.73 26.32 -8.80
N GLY A 93 -1.03 25.78 -7.62
CA GLY A 93 -0.05 25.28 -6.67
C GLY A 93 -0.68 24.35 -5.65
N TYR A 94 0.17 23.46 -5.12
CA TYR A 94 -0.23 22.52 -4.09
C TYR A 94 -0.01 23.13 -2.70
N ASP A 95 -0.58 22.50 -1.65
CA ASP A 95 -0.44 22.93 -0.26
C ASP A 95 1.02 22.86 0.22
N LYS A 96 1.75 23.94 -0.02
CA LYS A 96 3.17 24.07 0.34
C LYS A 96 3.39 24.14 1.84
N ILE A 97 2.40 24.61 2.60
CA ILE A 97 2.49 24.67 4.08
C ILE A 97 2.48 23.24 4.62
N ASN A 98 1.60 22.41 4.10
CA ASN A 98 1.53 21.02 4.51
C ASN A 98 2.79 20.22 4.09
N GLN A 99 3.30 20.47 2.88
CA GLN A 99 4.59 19.92 2.45
C GLN A 99 5.73 20.34 3.39
N LEU A 100 5.80 21.64 3.75
CA LEU A 100 6.81 22.16 4.65
C LEU A 100 6.71 21.54 6.07
N ARG A 101 5.48 21.31 6.57
CA ARG A 101 5.27 20.59 7.84
C ARG A 101 5.91 19.21 7.81
N HIS A 102 5.69 18.45 6.75
CA HIS A 102 6.28 17.11 6.58
C HIS A 102 7.81 17.18 6.50
N VAL A 103 8.37 18.10 5.71
CA VAL A 103 9.82 18.30 5.61
C VAL A 103 10.42 18.67 6.97
N ARG A 104 9.80 19.59 7.71
CA ARG A 104 10.32 20.00 9.03
C ARG A 104 10.22 18.90 10.07
N TYR A 105 9.18 18.07 10.01
CA TYR A 105 8.99 16.99 10.96
C TYR A 105 9.92 15.81 10.68
N PHE A 106 9.95 15.33 9.46
CA PHE A 106 10.74 14.15 9.09
C PHE A 106 12.21 14.48 8.82
N LYS A 107 12.50 15.67 8.28
CA LYS A 107 13.81 16.11 7.81
C LYS A 107 14.31 15.32 6.59
N ASP A 108 14.43 14.00 6.72
CA ASP A 108 14.90 13.07 5.70
C ASP A 108 14.22 11.70 5.82
N ILE A 109 14.65 10.75 5.00
CA ILE A 109 14.12 9.37 4.98
C ILE A 109 14.35 8.63 6.30
N ASN A 110 15.40 8.96 7.06
CA ASN A 110 15.63 8.32 8.35
C ASN A 110 14.60 8.79 9.37
N GLY A 111 14.22 10.06 9.34
CA GLY A 111 13.12 10.57 10.15
C GLY A 111 11.79 9.87 9.86
N VAL A 112 11.51 9.55 8.58
CA VAL A 112 10.35 8.74 8.20
C VAL A 112 10.46 7.34 8.79
N ARG A 113 11.61 6.67 8.64
CA ARG A 113 11.82 5.31 9.18
C ARG A 113 11.64 5.25 10.69
N GLU A 114 12.22 6.20 11.43
CA GLU A 114 12.08 6.26 12.90
C GLU A 114 10.63 6.53 13.32
N HIS A 115 9.89 7.34 12.57
CA HIS A 115 8.47 7.54 12.80
C HIS A 115 7.66 6.25 12.59
N MET A 116 7.96 5.50 11.54
CA MET A 116 7.27 4.25 11.24
C MET A 116 7.58 3.14 12.26
N LYS A 117 8.74 3.13 12.90
CA LYS A 117 9.01 2.25 14.05
C LYS A 117 8.05 2.52 15.22
N LYS A 118 7.70 3.78 15.47
CA LYS A 118 6.70 4.13 16.49
C LYS A 118 5.30 3.64 16.12
N HIS A 119 4.94 3.74 14.84
CA HIS A 119 3.72 3.11 14.32
C HIS A 119 3.72 1.59 14.54
N ALA A 120 4.82 0.93 14.19
CA ALA A 120 4.97 -0.51 14.39
C ALA A 120 4.78 -0.92 15.85
N ALA A 121 5.35 -0.15 16.79
CA ALA A 121 5.19 -0.41 18.23
C ALA A 121 3.73 -0.36 18.71
N ILE A 122 2.90 0.47 18.06
CA ILE A 122 1.46 0.58 18.38
C ILE A 122 0.65 -0.53 17.67
N MET A 123 1.01 -0.85 16.43
CA MET A 123 0.23 -1.77 15.60
C MET A 123 0.54 -3.24 15.87
N ARG A 124 1.81 -3.58 16.08
CA ARG A 124 2.27 -4.95 16.27
C ARG A 124 1.49 -5.73 17.34
N PRO A 125 1.31 -5.21 18.57
CA PRO A 125 0.56 -5.95 19.59
C PRO A 125 -0.88 -6.27 19.17
N LYS A 126 -1.51 -5.41 18.36
CA LYS A 126 -2.87 -5.63 17.86
C LYS A 126 -2.90 -6.78 16.84
N PHE A 127 -1.93 -6.80 15.92
CA PHE A 127 -1.79 -7.90 14.96
C PHE A 127 -1.51 -9.23 15.66
N GLU A 128 -0.58 -9.22 16.60
CA GLU A 128 -0.21 -10.42 17.36
C GLU A 128 -1.40 -10.97 18.17
N ALA A 129 -2.20 -10.08 18.80
CA ALA A 129 -3.41 -10.49 19.52
C ALA A 129 -4.44 -11.14 18.58
N VAL A 130 -4.71 -10.54 17.43
CA VAL A 130 -5.67 -11.11 16.46
C VAL A 130 -5.15 -12.43 15.92
N LEU A 131 -3.89 -12.51 15.49
CA LEU A 131 -3.31 -13.75 14.97
C LEU A 131 -3.29 -14.88 16.01
N LYS A 132 -3.02 -14.53 17.27
CA LYS A 132 -3.06 -15.49 18.38
C LYS A 132 -4.47 -16.06 18.55
N VAL A 133 -5.49 -15.22 18.62
CA VAL A 133 -6.89 -15.66 18.79
C VAL A 133 -7.34 -16.51 17.59
N LEU A 134 -7.03 -16.09 16.37
CA LEU A 134 -7.35 -16.87 15.17
C LEU A 134 -6.71 -18.27 15.22
N GLU A 135 -5.45 -18.36 15.65
CA GLU A 135 -4.77 -19.65 15.74
C GLU A 135 -5.32 -20.53 16.87
N GLU A 136 -5.59 -19.95 18.05
CA GLU A 136 -6.09 -20.67 19.21
C GLU A 136 -7.54 -21.16 19.01
N GLU A 137 -8.41 -20.33 18.43
CA GLU A 137 -9.84 -20.63 18.32
C GLU A 137 -10.22 -21.33 17.01
N LEU A 138 -9.52 -21.05 15.91
CA LEU A 138 -9.87 -21.54 14.58
C LEU A 138 -8.79 -22.42 13.95
N GLY A 139 -7.59 -22.46 14.52
CA GLY A 139 -6.49 -23.28 14.02
C GLY A 139 -6.85 -24.76 13.97
N GLY A 140 -6.57 -25.39 12.83
CA GLY A 140 -6.82 -26.84 12.64
C GLY A 140 -8.29 -27.24 12.40
N LEU A 141 -9.26 -26.31 12.48
CA LEU A 141 -10.68 -26.63 12.24
C LEU A 141 -11.02 -26.75 10.76
N GLY A 142 -10.18 -26.28 9.85
CA GLY A 142 -10.41 -26.35 8.39
C GLY A 142 -11.54 -25.44 7.87
N ILE A 143 -11.99 -24.47 8.67
CA ILE A 143 -13.10 -23.59 8.35
C ILE A 143 -12.67 -22.27 7.72
N GLY A 144 -11.39 -21.99 7.65
CA GLY A 144 -10.82 -20.82 7.03
C GLY A 144 -9.30 -20.79 7.11
N THR A 145 -8.72 -19.86 6.38
CA THR A 145 -7.29 -19.56 6.41
C THR A 145 -7.08 -18.05 6.57
N TRP A 146 -5.95 -17.64 7.05
CA TRP A 146 -5.64 -16.22 7.23
C TRP A 146 -4.18 -15.92 6.93
N THR A 147 -3.94 -14.69 6.49
CA THR A 147 -2.58 -14.19 6.28
C THR A 147 -1.89 -13.89 7.61
N LYS A 148 -0.55 -14.06 7.63
CA LYS A 148 0.32 -13.66 8.75
C LYS A 148 1.26 -12.56 8.24
N PRO A 149 0.77 -11.30 8.07
CA PRO A 149 1.53 -10.24 7.42
C PRO A 149 2.67 -9.72 8.30
N ASN A 150 3.75 -9.29 7.65
CA ASN A 150 4.86 -8.57 8.29
C ASN A 150 4.70 -7.05 8.24
N GLY A 151 3.61 -6.56 7.67
CA GLY A 151 3.34 -5.13 7.53
C GLY A 151 1.90 -4.84 7.09
N GLY A 152 1.61 -3.57 6.87
CA GLY A 152 0.29 -3.11 6.47
C GLY A 152 -0.70 -2.97 7.63
N TYR A 153 -1.99 -2.92 7.29
CA TYR A 153 -3.09 -2.72 8.23
C TYR A 153 -4.13 -3.86 8.21
N PHE A 154 -3.91 -4.91 7.44
CA PHE A 154 -4.91 -5.93 7.19
C PHE A 154 -4.40 -7.34 7.49
N ILE A 155 -5.27 -8.14 8.07
CA ILE A 155 -5.18 -9.60 8.08
C ILE A 155 -6.31 -10.09 7.19
N SER A 156 -5.99 -10.74 6.07
CA SER A 156 -7.02 -11.35 5.22
C SER A 156 -7.45 -12.67 5.84
N PHE A 157 -8.75 -12.86 5.95
CA PHE A 157 -9.36 -14.11 6.40
C PHE A 157 -10.22 -14.68 5.27
N ASP A 158 -9.85 -15.83 4.76
CA ASP A 158 -10.58 -16.57 3.74
C ASP A 158 -11.39 -17.66 4.39
N SER A 159 -12.71 -17.49 4.40
CA SER A 159 -13.67 -18.46 4.95
C SER A 159 -14.06 -19.51 3.91
N MET A 160 -14.82 -20.51 4.34
CA MET A 160 -15.50 -21.41 3.42
C MET A 160 -16.36 -20.62 2.42
N GLU A 161 -16.52 -21.17 1.21
CA GLU A 161 -17.25 -20.55 0.13
C GLU A 161 -18.67 -20.15 0.56
N GLY A 162 -19.09 -18.94 0.19
CA GLY A 162 -20.40 -18.37 0.52
C GLY A 162 -20.58 -17.87 1.95
N CYS A 163 -19.62 -18.09 2.87
CA CYS A 163 -19.79 -17.75 4.29
C CYS A 163 -19.46 -16.30 4.66
N ALA A 164 -18.72 -15.55 3.82
CA ALA A 164 -18.20 -14.23 4.17
C ALA A 164 -19.27 -13.24 4.65
N LYS A 165 -20.43 -13.16 3.96
CA LYS A 165 -21.52 -12.25 4.36
C LYS A 165 -22.11 -12.61 5.74
N ALA A 166 -22.28 -13.90 6.00
CA ALA A 166 -22.82 -14.37 7.29
C ALA A 166 -21.84 -14.08 8.43
N ILE A 167 -20.53 -14.29 8.21
CA ILE A 167 -19.49 -13.97 9.18
C ILE A 167 -19.49 -12.48 9.51
N VAL A 168 -19.51 -11.62 8.48
CA VAL A 168 -19.56 -10.16 8.69
C VAL A 168 -20.80 -9.73 9.47
N ALA A 169 -21.96 -10.35 9.19
CA ALA A 169 -23.18 -10.08 9.94
C ALA A 169 -23.03 -10.47 11.43
N LYS A 170 -22.51 -11.67 11.70
CA LYS A 170 -22.26 -12.15 13.07
C LYS A 170 -21.25 -11.28 13.83
N CYS A 171 -20.17 -10.85 13.19
CA CYS A 171 -19.20 -9.94 13.80
C CYS A 171 -19.79 -8.54 14.13
N LYS A 172 -20.90 -8.14 13.50
CA LYS A 172 -21.61 -6.90 13.84
C LYS A 172 -22.58 -7.04 15.00
N GLU A 173 -23.05 -8.26 15.24
CA GLU A 173 -23.96 -8.58 16.34
C GLU A 173 -23.20 -8.73 17.69
N ALA A 174 -21.91 -9.08 17.64
CA ALA A 174 -21.02 -9.24 18.79
C ALA A 174 -20.40 -7.92 19.22
#